data_eea1174098b2b63baa3fb31687635644
#
_entry.id   eea1174098b2b63baa3fb31687635644
#
_cell.length_a   1.000
_cell.length_b   1.000
_cell.length_c   1.000
_cell.angle_alpha   90.00
_cell.angle_beta   90.00
_cell.angle_gamma   90.00
#
_symmetry.space_group_name_H-M   'P 1'
#
loop_
_entity.id
_entity.type
_entity.pdbx_description
1 polymer ?
#
loop_
_entity_poly.entity_id
_entity_poly.type
_entity_poly.pdbx_seq_one_letter_code
_entity_poly.pdbx_strand_id
1 'polypeptide(L)'
;MKLIYPHGCSNEDIQTYDLGFYCNSNHYGMGHSQSEIESFLQRVREYVRADLFIVKKGNLDRADDSRLKNREFILRYGLWDRFELRHLLLSVSFEEFCHSIRDLDGSTLYVFSPERELYREGFGLEKVQIYLKEGEVRGRDGKMRLLVVSLHELEKPIVRLFED
;
A
#
# COMPACT_ATOMS: atom_id res chain seq x y z
N MET A 1 24.07 -25.09 10.83
CA MET A 1 22.69 -25.28 11.34
C MET A 1 21.75 -25.06 10.20
N LYS A 2 21.14 -26.11 9.63
CA LYS A 2 20.13 -25.96 8.55
C LYS A 2 18.85 -25.44 9.18
N LEU A 3 18.46 -24.22 8.83
CA LEU A 3 17.12 -23.70 9.12
C LEU A 3 16.12 -24.52 8.30
N ILE A 4 15.30 -25.27 9.00
CA ILE A 4 14.19 -26.02 8.39
C ILE A 4 13.09 -24.98 8.20
N TYR A 5 12.88 -24.55 6.95
CA TYR A 5 11.72 -23.75 6.58
C TYR A 5 10.46 -24.60 6.74
N PRO A 6 9.39 -24.11 7.34
CA PRO A 6 8.11 -24.78 7.21
C PRO A 6 7.76 -24.86 5.72
N HIS A 7 7.37 -26.04 5.28
CA HIS A 7 7.04 -26.35 3.90
C HIS A 7 6.12 -25.28 3.30
N GLY A 8 6.57 -24.62 2.23
CA GLY A 8 5.70 -23.78 1.40
C GLY A 8 6.12 -22.34 1.12
N CYS A 9 7.32 -21.90 1.51
CA CYS A 9 7.80 -20.56 1.13
C CYS A 9 8.89 -20.64 0.06
N SER A 10 8.52 -20.62 -1.20
CA SER A 10 9.44 -20.38 -2.33
C SER A 10 9.52 -18.89 -2.65
N ASN A 11 10.55 -18.45 -3.39
CA ASN A 11 10.65 -17.04 -3.86
C ASN A 11 9.46 -16.63 -4.75
N GLU A 12 8.74 -17.58 -5.34
CA GLU A 12 7.52 -17.32 -6.11
C GLU A 12 6.33 -17.04 -5.20
N ASP A 13 6.34 -17.58 -3.97
CA ASP A 13 5.29 -17.36 -2.99
C ASP A 13 5.30 -15.93 -2.42
N ILE A 14 6.45 -15.21 -2.47
CA ILE A 14 6.55 -13.81 -2.02
C ILE A 14 5.62 -12.91 -2.85
N GLN A 15 5.45 -13.20 -4.14
CA GLN A 15 4.51 -12.47 -5.00
C GLN A 15 3.06 -12.79 -4.68
N THR A 16 2.79 -13.99 -4.15
CA THR A 16 1.45 -14.43 -3.74
C THR A 16 1.06 -13.93 -2.35
N TYR A 17 2.02 -13.50 -1.50
CA TYR A 17 1.71 -12.88 -0.20
C TYR A 17 1.04 -11.51 -0.33
N ASP A 18 1.19 -10.86 -1.46
CA ASP A 18 0.40 -9.67 -1.81
C ASP A 18 -1.12 -10.00 -1.88
N LEU A 19 -1.48 -11.27 -1.80
CA LEU A 19 -2.83 -11.79 -1.69
C LEU A 19 -3.30 -12.02 -0.23
N GLY A 20 -2.59 -11.47 0.75
CA GLY A 20 -3.03 -11.42 2.15
C GLY A 20 -2.65 -12.62 3.03
N PHE A 21 -1.59 -13.35 2.70
CA PHE A 21 -0.95 -14.24 3.65
C PHE A 21 0.20 -13.51 4.35
N TYR A 22 0.08 -13.36 5.66
CA TYR A 22 1.13 -12.86 6.51
C TYR A 22 2.24 -13.91 6.61
N CYS A 23 3.34 -13.69 5.94
CA CYS A 23 4.60 -14.31 6.32
C CYS A 23 5.26 -13.39 7.33
N ASN A 24 5.48 -13.89 8.54
CA ASN A 24 6.04 -13.12 9.64
C ASN A 24 7.29 -12.37 9.17
N SER A 25 7.23 -11.03 9.14
CA SER A 25 8.28 -10.14 8.65
C SER A 25 9.65 -10.38 9.28
N ASN A 26 9.70 -11.01 10.45
CA ASN A 26 10.92 -11.44 11.12
C ASN A 26 11.74 -12.47 10.33
N HIS A 27 11.16 -13.11 9.30
CA HIS A 27 11.87 -14.07 8.46
C HIS A 27 12.62 -13.44 7.29
N TYR A 28 12.30 -12.20 6.90
CA TYR A 28 12.94 -11.52 5.77
C TYR A 28 13.87 -10.37 6.17
N GLY A 29 14.21 -10.25 7.45
CA GLY A 29 15.27 -9.35 7.93
C GLY A 29 14.98 -7.85 7.77
N MET A 30 13.78 -7.46 7.38
CA MET A 30 13.36 -6.07 7.24
C MET A 30 12.38 -5.71 8.36
N GLY A 31 12.80 -5.91 9.60
CA GLY A 31 12.11 -5.32 10.74
C GLY A 31 12.28 -3.81 10.67
N HIS A 32 11.22 -3.09 10.32
CA HIS A 32 11.22 -1.64 10.37
C HIS A 32 10.92 -1.17 11.79
N SER A 33 11.72 -0.22 12.27
CA SER A 33 11.41 0.51 13.49
C SER A 33 10.27 1.51 13.23
N GLN A 34 9.57 1.89 14.28
CA GLN A 34 8.58 2.97 14.20
C GLN A 34 9.18 4.23 13.55
N SER A 35 10.40 4.62 13.95
CA SER A 35 11.10 5.80 13.43
C SER A 35 11.34 5.73 11.92
N GLU A 36 11.65 4.55 11.37
CA GLU A 36 11.81 4.38 9.92
C GLU A 36 10.50 4.57 9.18
N ILE A 37 9.39 4.03 9.71
CA ILE A 37 8.07 4.20 9.11
C ILE A 37 7.61 5.65 9.22
N GLU A 38 7.80 6.30 10.35
CA GLU A 38 7.50 7.74 10.50
C GLU A 38 8.30 8.60 9.53
N SER A 39 9.59 8.29 9.33
CA SER A 39 10.44 8.98 8.36
C SER A 39 9.95 8.79 6.92
N PHE A 40 9.52 7.60 6.56
CA PHE A 40 8.90 7.33 5.26
C PHE A 40 7.61 8.14 5.10
N LEU A 41 6.71 8.09 6.08
CA LEU A 41 5.45 8.85 6.03
C LEU A 41 5.66 10.36 6.00
N GLN A 42 6.73 10.88 6.61
CA GLN A 42 7.09 12.29 6.48
C GLN A 42 7.41 12.66 5.03
N ARG A 43 8.18 11.84 4.31
CA ARG A 43 8.44 12.04 2.88
C ARG A 43 7.18 11.91 2.05
N VAL A 44 6.31 10.93 2.36
CA VAL A 44 4.99 10.79 1.72
C VAL A 44 4.19 12.09 1.81
N ARG A 45 4.11 12.68 3.01
CA ARG A 45 3.40 13.96 3.21
C ARG A 45 3.99 15.10 2.38
N GLU A 46 5.31 15.16 2.26
CA GLU A 46 6.00 16.14 1.42
C GLU A 46 5.65 15.96 -0.06
N TYR A 47 5.72 14.73 -0.58
CA TYR A 47 5.32 14.44 -1.96
C TYR A 47 3.86 14.77 -2.23
N VAL A 48 2.96 14.37 -1.35
CA VAL A 48 1.53 14.60 -1.52
C VAL A 48 1.19 16.09 -1.50
N ARG A 49 1.80 16.87 -0.58
CA ARG A 49 1.60 18.33 -0.52
C ARG A 49 2.14 19.04 -1.75
N ALA A 50 3.24 18.56 -2.32
CA ALA A 50 3.84 19.09 -3.54
C ALA A 50 3.17 18.57 -4.83
N ASP A 51 2.11 17.78 -4.74
CA ASP A 51 1.44 17.11 -5.86
C ASP A 51 2.36 16.18 -6.69
N LEU A 52 3.36 15.62 -6.00
CA LEU A 52 4.34 14.68 -6.57
C LEU A 52 3.96 13.24 -6.23
N PHE A 53 2.79 12.79 -6.65
CA PHE A 53 2.36 11.41 -6.46
C PHE A 53 1.60 10.85 -7.67
N ILE A 54 1.70 9.56 -7.84
CA ILE A 54 1.09 8.80 -8.93
C ILE A 54 0.35 7.61 -8.32
N VAL A 55 -0.89 7.39 -8.73
CA VAL A 55 -1.66 6.19 -8.40
C VAL A 55 -1.78 5.32 -9.64
N LYS A 56 -1.35 4.07 -9.56
CA LYS A 56 -1.53 3.10 -10.65
C LYS A 56 -3.00 2.73 -10.76
N LYS A 57 -3.59 2.96 -11.91
CA LYS A 57 -5.02 2.69 -12.19
C LYS A 57 -5.25 1.45 -13.05
N GLY A 58 -4.18 0.75 -13.42
CA GLY A 58 -4.25 -0.39 -14.32
C GLY A 58 -4.51 -0.03 -15.78
N ASN A 59 -4.49 -1.04 -16.63
CA ASN A 59 -4.78 -0.92 -18.04
C ASN A 59 -6.13 -1.59 -18.34
N LEU A 60 -7.09 -0.83 -18.87
CA LEU A 60 -8.43 -1.33 -19.22
C LEU A 60 -8.43 -2.40 -20.31
N ASP A 61 -7.40 -2.41 -21.15
CA ASP A 61 -7.25 -3.41 -22.22
C ASP A 61 -6.77 -4.77 -21.69
N ARG A 62 -6.43 -4.86 -20.40
CA ARG A 62 -5.96 -6.06 -19.73
C ARG A 62 -6.87 -6.38 -18.54
N ALA A 63 -7.82 -7.29 -18.76
CA ALA A 63 -8.81 -7.68 -17.76
C ALA A 63 -8.20 -8.34 -16.50
N ASP A 64 -7.00 -8.90 -16.62
CA ASP A 64 -6.22 -9.53 -15.54
C ASP A 64 -5.32 -8.55 -14.76
N ASP A 65 -5.32 -7.26 -15.10
CA ASP A 65 -4.53 -6.27 -14.37
C ASP A 65 -5.14 -6.01 -12.98
N SER A 66 -4.47 -6.52 -11.95
CA SER A 66 -4.91 -6.37 -10.54
C SER A 66 -5.07 -4.90 -10.12
N ARG A 67 -4.40 -3.97 -10.80
CA ARG A 67 -4.50 -2.53 -10.55
C ARG A 67 -5.82 -1.91 -11.02
N LEU A 68 -6.64 -2.65 -11.76
CA LEU A 68 -8.03 -2.26 -12.06
C LEU A 68 -8.86 -2.10 -10.79
N LYS A 69 -8.54 -2.84 -9.72
CA LYS A 69 -9.15 -2.68 -8.40
C LYS A 69 -8.96 -1.27 -7.84
N ASN A 70 -7.79 -0.66 -8.07
CA ASN A 70 -7.52 0.71 -7.67
C ASN A 70 -8.48 1.69 -8.35
N ARG A 71 -8.69 1.50 -9.65
CA ARG A 71 -9.63 2.33 -10.44
C ARG A 71 -11.05 2.19 -9.92
N GLU A 72 -11.51 0.97 -9.70
CA GLU A 72 -12.86 0.70 -9.18
C GLU A 72 -13.06 1.32 -7.80
N PHE A 73 -12.10 1.20 -6.92
CA PHE A 73 -12.13 1.78 -5.58
C PHE A 73 -12.19 3.31 -5.62
N ILE A 74 -11.34 3.93 -6.44
CA ILE A 74 -11.29 5.38 -6.64
C ILE A 74 -12.64 5.91 -7.15
N LEU A 75 -13.26 5.22 -8.10
CA LEU A 75 -14.56 5.61 -8.65
C LEU A 75 -15.68 5.40 -7.64
N ARG A 76 -15.68 4.28 -6.92
CA ARG A 76 -16.72 3.91 -5.93
C ARG A 76 -16.84 4.95 -4.81
N TYR A 77 -15.71 5.47 -4.33
CA TYR A 77 -15.66 6.38 -3.20
C TYR A 77 -15.35 7.85 -3.58
N GLY A 78 -15.45 8.19 -4.86
CA GLY A 78 -15.24 9.57 -5.31
C GLY A 78 -13.80 10.10 -5.13
N LEU A 79 -12.82 9.22 -4.98
CA LEU A 79 -11.41 9.58 -4.78
C LEU A 79 -10.70 10.02 -6.07
N TRP A 80 -11.43 10.12 -7.17
CA TRP A 80 -10.95 10.74 -8.40
C TRP A 80 -10.69 12.24 -8.22
N ASP A 81 -11.36 12.89 -7.27
CA ASP A 81 -11.00 14.22 -6.79
C ASP A 81 -9.66 14.13 -6.05
N ARG A 82 -8.66 14.84 -6.56
CA ARG A 82 -7.32 14.81 -5.97
C ARG A 82 -7.30 15.36 -4.53
N PHE A 83 -8.25 16.20 -4.15
CA PHE A 83 -8.36 16.69 -2.79
C PHE A 83 -8.68 15.55 -1.81
N GLU A 84 -9.70 14.76 -2.08
CA GLU A 84 -10.10 13.63 -1.23
C GLU A 84 -9.01 12.56 -1.18
N LEU A 85 -8.40 12.26 -2.33
CA LEU A 85 -7.28 11.32 -2.42
C LEU A 85 -6.06 11.80 -1.61
N ARG A 86 -5.72 13.08 -1.71
CA ARG A 86 -4.62 13.68 -0.93
C ARG A 86 -4.91 13.61 0.56
N HIS A 87 -6.13 13.92 0.96
CA HIS A 87 -6.55 13.85 2.36
C HIS A 87 -6.39 12.44 2.93
N LEU A 88 -6.82 11.42 2.18
CA LEU A 88 -6.63 10.02 2.55
C LEU A 88 -5.13 9.69 2.73
N LEU A 89 -4.29 10.00 1.73
CA LEU A 89 -2.85 9.70 1.78
C LEU A 89 -2.13 10.44 2.91
N LEU A 90 -2.51 11.69 3.19
CA LEU A 90 -1.94 12.48 4.29
C LEU A 90 -2.33 11.97 5.68
N SER A 91 -3.45 11.26 5.78
CA SER A 91 -4.00 10.77 7.05
C SER A 91 -3.38 9.46 7.55
N VAL A 92 -2.57 8.80 6.72
CA VAL A 92 -1.96 7.51 7.08
C VAL A 92 -0.94 7.68 8.20
N SER A 93 -1.01 6.80 9.19
CA SER A 93 -0.13 6.82 10.37
C SER A 93 0.72 5.54 10.48
N PHE A 94 1.75 5.57 11.33
CA PHE A 94 2.64 4.41 11.50
C PHE A 94 1.94 3.21 12.13
N GLU A 95 0.93 3.43 12.99
CA GLU A 95 0.15 2.35 13.62
C GLU A 95 -0.59 1.50 12.58
N GLU A 96 -0.83 2.04 11.40
CA GLU A 96 -1.50 1.36 10.30
C GLU A 96 -0.56 0.54 9.42
N PHE A 97 0.74 0.60 9.70
CA PHE A 97 1.77 -0.16 8.98
C PHE A 97 1.66 -1.66 9.25
N CYS A 98 1.74 -2.45 8.20
CA CYS A 98 1.65 -3.91 8.26
C CYS A 98 3.02 -4.57 8.01
N HIS A 99 3.56 -4.38 6.83
CA HIS A 99 4.85 -4.94 6.42
C HIS A 99 5.40 -4.20 5.20
N SER A 100 6.60 -4.57 4.79
CA SER A 100 7.19 -4.12 3.53
C SER A 100 7.46 -5.29 2.59
N ILE A 101 7.50 -4.98 1.30
CA ILE A 101 7.79 -5.91 0.22
C ILE A 101 8.94 -5.33 -0.59
N ARG A 102 9.90 -6.18 -0.98
CA ARG A 102 10.91 -5.78 -1.94
C ARG A 102 10.39 -6.05 -3.35
N ASP A 103 10.32 -5.01 -4.17
CA ASP A 103 9.92 -5.13 -5.57
C ASP A 103 11.04 -5.75 -6.43
N LEU A 104 10.73 -6.16 -7.66
CA LEU A 104 11.67 -6.80 -8.58
C LEU A 104 12.88 -5.92 -8.91
N ASP A 105 12.73 -4.60 -8.91
CA ASP A 105 13.81 -3.63 -9.12
C ASP A 105 14.65 -3.35 -7.87
N GLY A 106 14.35 -4.04 -6.74
CA GLY A 106 15.01 -3.87 -5.46
C GLY A 106 14.49 -2.71 -4.61
N SER A 107 13.51 -1.94 -5.09
CA SER A 107 12.84 -0.89 -4.30
C SER A 107 12.00 -1.49 -3.19
N THR A 108 11.77 -0.71 -2.13
CA THR A 108 10.92 -1.11 -1.01
C THR A 108 9.52 -0.54 -1.19
N LEU A 109 8.51 -1.40 -1.10
CA LEU A 109 7.10 -1.02 -1.03
C LEU A 109 6.61 -1.23 0.40
N TYR A 110 5.90 -0.26 0.93
CA TYR A 110 5.34 -0.26 2.28
C TYR A 110 3.84 -0.52 2.21
N VAL A 111 3.36 -1.44 3.03
CA VAL A 111 1.95 -1.83 3.07
C VAL A 111 1.34 -1.32 4.37
N PHE A 112 0.24 -0.58 4.22
CA PHE A 112 -0.57 -0.05 5.30
C PHE A 112 -2.01 -0.55 5.17
N SER A 113 -2.70 -0.64 6.29
CA SER A 113 -4.13 -0.98 6.31
C SER A 113 -4.91 0.04 7.14
N PRO A 114 -5.13 1.26 6.60
CA PRO A 114 -5.95 2.26 7.26
C PRO A 114 -7.43 1.90 7.20
N GLU A 115 -8.16 2.27 8.25
CA GLU A 115 -9.62 2.24 8.27
C GLU A 115 -10.14 3.67 8.14
N ARG A 116 -11.08 3.89 7.20
CA ARG A 116 -11.63 5.23 6.94
C ARG A 116 -13.13 5.16 6.72
N GLU A 117 -13.82 6.23 7.10
CA GLU A 117 -15.18 6.47 6.65
C GLU A 117 -15.13 7.16 5.29
N LEU A 118 -15.65 6.48 4.26
CA LEU A 118 -15.68 6.97 2.89
C LEU A 118 -17.10 7.11 2.41
N TYR A 119 -17.38 8.19 1.67
CA TYR A 119 -18.70 8.40 1.09
C TYR A 119 -18.84 7.60 -0.21
N ARG A 120 -19.92 6.85 -0.31
CA ARG A 120 -20.32 6.14 -1.52
C ARG A 120 -21.65 6.70 -2.01
N GLU A 121 -21.67 7.14 -3.27
CA GLU A 121 -22.87 7.69 -3.87
C GLU A 121 -24.04 6.67 -3.84
N GLY A 122 -25.20 7.11 -3.36
CA GLY A 122 -26.38 6.26 -3.19
C GLY A 122 -26.40 5.38 -1.93
N PHE A 123 -25.28 5.30 -1.16
CA PHE A 123 -25.16 4.46 0.05
C PHE A 123 -24.80 5.27 1.30
N GLY A 124 -24.21 6.46 1.14
CA GLY A 124 -23.75 7.30 2.25
C GLY A 124 -22.34 6.95 2.73
N LEU A 125 -22.07 7.22 4.01
CA LEU A 125 -20.77 6.93 4.63
C LEU A 125 -20.67 5.43 4.94
N GLU A 126 -19.58 4.85 4.51
CA GLU A 126 -19.22 3.46 4.78
C GLU A 126 -17.88 3.39 5.49
N LYS A 127 -17.77 2.53 6.49
CA LYS A 127 -16.50 2.23 7.18
C LYS A 127 -15.74 1.18 6.37
N VAL A 128 -14.58 1.56 5.84
CA VAL A 128 -13.82 0.77 4.88
C VAL A 128 -12.42 0.51 5.41
N GLN A 129 -12.04 -0.76 5.47
CA GLN A 129 -10.66 -1.18 5.69
C GLN A 129 -9.94 -1.18 4.34
N ILE A 130 -8.84 -0.46 4.24
CA ILE A 130 -8.13 -0.22 2.98
C ILE A 130 -6.84 -1.04 2.95
N TYR A 131 -6.51 -1.59 1.79
CA TYR A 131 -5.18 -2.09 1.46
C TYR A 131 -4.45 -1.02 0.67
N LEU A 132 -3.41 -0.43 1.26
CA LEU A 132 -2.57 0.60 0.65
C LEU A 132 -1.14 0.09 0.53
N LYS A 133 -0.62 0.01 -0.69
CA LYS A 133 0.78 -0.33 -0.98
C LYS A 133 1.42 0.80 -1.74
N GLU A 134 2.50 1.34 -1.19
CA GLU A 134 3.14 2.53 -1.73
C GLU A 134 4.66 2.51 -1.56
N GLY A 135 5.35 3.26 -2.39
CA GLY A 135 6.80 3.40 -2.36
C GLY A 135 7.26 4.66 -3.06
N GLU A 136 8.56 4.80 -3.21
CA GLU A 136 9.18 5.95 -3.84
C GLU A 136 9.70 5.59 -5.24
N VAL A 137 9.50 6.46 -6.20
CA VAL A 137 9.97 6.30 -7.58
C VAL A 137 10.61 7.59 -8.09
N ARG A 138 11.68 7.46 -8.87
CA ARG A 138 12.28 8.60 -9.57
C ARG A 138 11.57 8.81 -10.91
N GLY A 139 11.04 10.00 -11.11
CA GLY A 139 10.44 10.41 -12.38
C GLY A 139 11.49 10.66 -13.46
N ARG A 140 11.07 10.79 -14.71
CA ARG A 140 11.94 11.12 -15.85
C ARG A 140 12.63 12.48 -15.73
N ASP A 141 12.03 13.41 -14.99
CA ASP A 141 12.56 14.73 -14.65
C ASP A 141 13.57 14.68 -13.48
N GLY A 142 13.94 13.49 -13.00
CA GLY A 142 14.84 13.28 -11.89
C GLY A 142 14.26 13.49 -10.50
N LYS A 143 13.02 13.95 -10.39
CA LYS A 143 12.36 14.18 -9.09
C LYS A 143 11.82 12.88 -8.51
N MET A 144 11.98 12.72 -7.19
CA MET A 144 11.33 11.64 -6.45
C MET A 144 9.84 11.90 -6.30
N ARG A 145 9.06 10.84 -6.35
CA ARG A 145 7.60 10.86 -6.21
C ARG A 145 7.12 9.69 -5.37
N LEU A 146 5.97 9.88 -4.75
CA LEU A 146 5.22 8.77 -4.21
C LEU A 146 4.56 7.98 -5.34
N LEU A 147 4.75 6.66 -5.31
CA LEU A 147 4.04 5.72 -6.17
C LEU A 147 3.07 4.89 -5.33
N VAL A 148 1.78 5.08 -5.54
CA VAL A 148 0.74 4.23 -4.97
C VAL A 148 0.48 3.08 -5.93
N VAL A 149 0.91 1.88 -5.54
CA VAL A 149 0.81 0.65 -6.35
C VAL A 149 -0.56 0.00 -6.17
N SER A 150 -1.04 -0.07 -4.92
CA SER A 150 -2.35 -0.64 -4.58
C SER A 150 -3.12 0.31 -3.68
N LEU A 151 -4.38 0.53 -4.01
CA LEU A 151 -5.35 1.29 -3.22
C LEU A 151 -6.74 0.71 -3.48
N HIS A 152 -7.18 -0.18 -2.61
CA HIS A 152 -8.47 -0.85 -2.72
C HIS A 152 -8.94 -1.36 -1.35
N GLU A 153 -10.16 -1.90 -1.28
CA GLU A 153 -10.64 -2.55 -0.06
C GLU A 153 -9.76 -3.73 0.33
N LEU A 154 -9.57 -3.91 1.63
CA LEU A 154 -8.87 -5.06 2.17
C LEU A 154 -9.72 -6.32 1.92
N GLU A 155 -9.19 -7.27 1.16
CA GLU A 155 -9.90 -8.50 0.79
C GLU A 155 -9.63 -9.65 1.77
N LYS A 156 -8.51 -9.61 2.47
CA LYS A 156 -8.09 -10.65 3.42
C LYS A 156 -7.54 -10.02 4.69
N PRO A 157 -7.73 -10.66 5.85
CA PRO A 157 -7.17 -10.16 7.10
C PRO A 157 -5.66 -9.92 7.01
N ILE A 158 -5.22 -8.81 7.57
CA ILE A 158 -3.82 -8.42 7.64
C ILE A 158 -3.49 -7.95 9.06
N VAL A 159 -2.27 -8.19 9.52
CA VAL A 159 -1.82 -7.79 10.85
C VAL A 159 -1.00 -6.51 10.75
N ARG A 160 -1.30 -5.54 11.60
CA ARG A 160 -0.50 -4.33 11.77
C ARG A 160 0.67 -4.62 12.71
N LEU A 161 1.85 -4.11 12.36
CA LEU A 161 3.08 -4.41 13.08
C LEU A 161 3.14 -3.75 14.48
N PHE A 162 2.56 -2.56 14.62
CA PHE A 162 2.61 -1.73 15.82
C PHE A 162 1.27 -1.66 16.57
N GLU A 163 0.35 -2.53 16.24
CA GLU A 163 -0.92 -2.66 16.97
C GLU A 163 -0.70 -3.48 18.24
N ASP A 164 -1.00 -2.91 19.42
CA ASP A 164 -0.95 -3.57 20.73
C ASP A 164 -2.11 -4.55 20.95
#